data_38c08924a52944a3fb7713540ac4f05d
#
_entry.id   38c08924a52944a3fb7713540ac4f05d
#
_cell.length_a   1.000
_cell.length_b   1.000
_cell.length_c   1.000
_cell.angle_alpha   90.00
_cell.angle_beta   90.00
_cell.angle_gamma   90.00
#
_symmetry.space_group_name_H-M   'P 1'
#
loop_
_entity.id
_entity.type
_entity.pdbx_description
1 polymer ?
#
loop_
_entity_poly.entity_id
_entity_poly.type
_entity_poly.pdbx_seq_one_letter_code
_entity_poly.pdbx_strand_id
1 'polypeptide(L)'
;PVATVHSFKTDEEAVKLANQTPYGLGGYVFSKDEDHAMQVARQMNTGGVKVNGVSLLELNVDAPRPAWGLSGFGEEGTLETFDVFCGKSIVGVAGK
;
A
#
# COMPACT_ATOMS: atom_id res chain seq x y z
N PRO A 1 -14.28 -3.56 16.89
CA PRO A 1 -13.13 -4.38 17.25
C PRO A 1 -13.32 -5.85 16.81
N VAL A 2 -13.36 -6.09 15.50
CA VAL A 2 -13.55 -7.42 14.94
C VAL A 2 -12.42 -7.69 13.95
N ALA A 3 -11.84 -8.88 14.01
CA ALA A 3 -10.86 -9.37 13.04
C ALA A 3 -11.27 -10.77 12.57
N THR A 4 -10.98 -11.07 11.31
CA THR A 4 -11.17 -12.40 10.74
C THR A 4 -9.84 -13.13 10.66
N VAL A 5 -9.86 -14.44 10.89
CA VAL A 5 -8.68 -15.31 10.79
C VAL A 5 -8.99 -16.40 9.79
N HIS A 6 -8.10 -16.58 8.82
CA HIS A 6 -8.20 -17.60 7.80
C HIS A 6 -6.94 -18.47 7.80
N SER A 7 -7.08 -19.76 7.64
CA SER A 7 -5.96 -20.67 7.37
C SER A 7 -5.81 -20.86 5.86
N PHE A 8 -4.59 -21.09 5.43
CA PHE A 8 -4.25 -21.35 4.03
C PHE A 8 -3.24 -22.50 3.96
N LYS A 9 -3.13 -23.13 2.79
CA LYS A 9 -2.21 -24.24 2.54
C LYS A 9 -1.05 -23.84 1.62
N THR A 10 -1.25 -22.84 0.77
CA THR A 10 -0.24 -22.36 -0.18
C THR A 10 -0.18 -20.85 -0.18
N ASP A 11 0.93 -20.28 -0.64
CA ASP A 11 1.10 -18.83 -0.74
C ASP A 11 0.12 -18.20 -1.72
N GLU A 12 -0.20 -18.90 -2.82
CA GLU A 12 -1.19 -18.44 -3.80
C GLU A 12 -2.58 -18.30 -3.15
N GLU A 13 -2.95 -19.25 -2.29
CA GLU A 13 -4.20 -19.17 -1.54
C GLU A 13 -4.19 -17.99 -0.57
N ALA A 14 -3.07 -17.78 0.15
CA ALA A 14 -2.91 -16.66 1.07
C ALA A 14 -3.02 -15.31 0.35
N VAL A 15 -2.31 -15.15 -0.76
CA VAL A 15 -2.36 -13.93 -1.59
C VAL A 15 -3.75 -13.71 -2.15
N LYS A 16 -4.42 -14.75 -2.64
CA LYS A 16 -5.79 -14.65 -3.12
C LYS A 16 -6.75 -14.18 -2.03
N LEU A 17 -6.65 -14.76 -0.83
CA LEU A 17 -7.47 -14.35 0.31
C LEU A 17 -7.20 -12.90 0.71
N ALA A 18 -5.93 -12.50 0.79
CA ALA A 18 -5.54 -11.14 1.14
C ALA A 18 -6.06 -10.10 0.12
N ASN A 19 -6.09 -10.45 -1.16
CA ASN A 19 -6.50 -9.56 -2.25
C ASN A 19 -8.02 -9.57 -2.53
N GLN A 20 -8.83 -10.30 -1.78
CA GLN A 20 -10.29 -10.36 -1.99
C GLN A 20 -11.04 -9.08 -1.56
N THR A 21 -10.42 -8.23 -0.78
CA THR A 21 -11.01 -6.98 -0.34
C THR A 21 -10.92 -5.89 -1.42
N PRO A 22 -11.90 -4.98 -1.52
CA PRO A 22 -11.80 -3.80 -2.39
C PRO A 22 -10.89 -2.71 -1.80
N TYR A 23 -10.39 -2.86 -0.59
CA TYR A 23 -9.47 -1.94 0.08
C TYR A 23 -8.02 -2.32 -0.19
N GLY A 24 -7.11 -1.36 -0.06
CA GLY A 24 -5.69 -1.59 -0.32
C GLY A 24 -4.81 -0.50 0.30
N LEU A 25 -4.89 -0.28 1.62
CA LEU A 25 -4.05 0.69 2.32
C LEU A 25 -2.73 0.05 2.74
N GLY A 26 -2.77 -0.99 3.55
CA GLY A 26 -1.59 -1.62 4.10
C GLY A 26 -1.72 -3.14 4.18
N GLY A 27 -0.58 -3.82 4.04
CA GLY A 27 -0.45 -5.25 4.21
C GLY A 27 0.76 -5.60 5.06
N TYR A 28 0.75 -6.81 5.60
CA TYR A 28 1.81 -7.29 6.47
C TYR A 28 2.12 -8.74 6.15
N VAL A 29 3.41 -9.08 6.06
CA VAL A 29 3.87 -10.46 5.85
C VAL A 29 4.91 -10.80 6.91
N PHE A 30 4.74 -11.92 7.58
CA PHE A 30 5.66 -12.41 8.59
C PHE A 30 6.23 -13.76 8.18
N SER A 31 7.53 -13.87 8.09
CA SER A 31 8.25 -15.11 7.81
C SER A 31 9.66 -15.04 8.38
N LYS A 32 10.22 -16.18 8.74
CA LYS A 32 11.65 -16.31 9.07
C LYS A 32 12.53 -16.20 7.82
N ASP A 33 11.99 -16.55 6.66
CA ASP A 33 12.62 -16.39 5.36
C ASP A 33 12.17 -15.06 4.76
N GLU A 34 13.06 -14.06 4.78
CA GLU A 34 12.76 -12.71 4.30
C GLU A 34 12.60 -12.65 2.79
N ASP A 35 13.36 -13.43 2.03
CA ASP A 35 13.25 -13.48 0.57
C ASP A 35 11.89 -14.04 0.15
N HIS A 36 11.45 -15.10 0.82
CA HIS A 36 10.11 -15.66 0.63
C HIS A 36 9.03 -14.63 1.00
N ALA A 37 9.15 -13.97 2.16
CA ALA A 37 8.22 -12.94 2.58
C ALA A 37 8.12 -11.79 1.56
N MET A 38 9.25 -11.36 0.99
CA MET A 38 9.28 -10.33 -0.05
C MET A 38 8.60 -10.77 -1.35
N GLN A 39 8.72 -12.04 -1.73
CA GLN A 39 8.02 -12.58 -2.90
C GLN A 39 6.50 -12.56 -2.70
N VAL A 40 6.02 -12.94 -1.52
CA VAL A 40 4.60 -12.89 -1.17
C VAL A 40 4.11 -11.43 -1.10
N ALA A 41 4.86 -10.54 -0.45
CA ALA A 41 4.52 -9.13 -0.29
C ALA A 41 4.30 -8.41 -1.63
N ARG A 42 5.13 -8.71 -2.64
CA ARG A 42 5.02 -8.10 -3.98
C ARG A 42 3.75 -8.49 -4.74
N GLN A 43 3.03 -9.49 -4.29
CA GLN A 43 1.78 -9.95 -4.90
C GLN A 43 0.54 -9.37 -4.20
N MET A 44 0.70 -8.61 -3.12
CA MET A 44 -0.41 -7.99 -2.41
C MET A 44 -0.87 -6.70 -3.07
N ASN A 45 -2.19 -6.55 -3.27
CA ASN A 45 -2.81 -5.37 -3.87
C ASN A 45 -3.03 -4.27 -2.83
N THR A 46 -1.96 -3.70 -2.31
CA THR A 46 -2.00 -2.61 -1.33
C THR A 46 -0.98 -1.53 -1.66
N GLY A 47 -1.22 -0.32 -1.17
CA GLY A 47 -0.30 0.81 -1.34
C GLY A 47 1.04 0.59 -0.64
N GLY A 48 1.07 -0.17 0.45
CA GLY A 48 2.29 -0.54 1.14
C GLY A 48 2.20 -1.90 1.81
N VAL A 49 3.29 -2.65 1.80
CA VAL A 49 3.41 -3.92 2.52
C VAL A 49 4.65 -3.88 3.40
N LYS A 50 4.51 -4.31 4.64
CA LYS A 50 5.62 -4.49 5.56
C LYS A 50 5.94 -5.96 5.74
N VAL A 51 7.22 -6.25 5.75
CA VAL A 51 7.76 -7.57 6.07
C VAL A 51 8.32 -7.53 7.50
N ASN A 52 7.87 -8.44 8.33
CA ASN A 52 8.32 -8.65 9.72
C ASN A 52 8.21 -7.42 10.64
N GLY A 53 7.29 -6.50 10.35
CA GLY A 53 7.07 -5.31 11.16
C GLY A 53 5.61 -4.85 11.14
N VAL A 54 5.19 -4.10 12.15
CA VAL A 54 3.83 -3.54 12.28
C VAL A 54 3.83 -2.05 12.60
N SER A 55 4.95 -1.50 13.04
CA SER A 55 5.03 -0.12 13.49
C SER A 55 5.07 0.86 12.32
N LEU A 56 4.26 1.90 12.40
CA LEU A 56 4.34 3.03 11.47
C LEU A 56 5.66 3.83 11.64
N LEU A 57 6.24 3.79 12.84
CA LEU A 57 7.49 4.47 13.16
C LEU A 57 8.73 3.78 12.55
N GLU A 58 8.59 2.51 12.14
CA GLU A 58 9.63 1.77 11.41
C GLU A 58 9.61 2.05 9.90
N LEU A 59 8.64 2.85 9.44
CA LEU A 59 8.59 3.28 8.04
C LEU A 59 9.69 4.30 7.76
N ASN A 60 10.34 4.13 6.61
CA ASN A 60 11.07 5.22 6.02
C ASN A 60 10.08 6.38 5.77
N VAL A 61 10.28 7.51 6.46
CA VAL A 61 9.39 8.68 6.36
C VAL A 61 9.36 9.30 4.96
N ASP A 62 10.39 9.04 4.17
CA ASP A 62 10.50 9.50 2.78
C ASP A 62 9.86 8.53 1.77
N ALA A 63 9.42 7.35 2.22
CA ALA A 63 8.76 6.41 1.34
C ALA A 63 7.30 6.83 1.10
N PRO A 64 6.81 6.75 -0.16
CA PRO A 64 5.43 7.02 -0.47
C PRO A 64 4.50 6.06 0.27
N ARG A 65 3.33 6.57 0.67
CA ARG A 65 2.28 5.80 1.37
C ARG A 65 0.96 5.93 0.63
N PRO A 66 0.86 5.36 -0.58
CA PRO A 66 -0.35 5.44 -1.38
C PRO A 66 -1.48 4.59 -0.80
N ALA A 67 -2.70 5.00 -1.04
CA ALA A 67 -3.90 4.22 -0.82
C ALA A 67 -4.41 3.67 -2.16
N TRP A 68 -4.83 2.39 -2.16
CA TRP A 68 -5.38 1.72 -3.34
C TRP A 68 -6.84 1.34 -3.14
N GLY A 69 -7.57 1.24 -4.24
CA GLY A 69 -8.97 0.83 -4.23
C GLY A 69 -9.85 1.76 -3.39
N LEU A 70 -10.77 1.20 -2.63
CA LEU A 70 -11.67 1.97 -1.77
C LEU A 70 -10.99 2.56 -0.53
N SER A 71 -9.71 2.28 -0.28
CA SER A 71 -8.95 2.93 0.79
C SER A 71 -8.67 4.41 0.53
N GLY A 72 -8.77 4.86 -0.72
CA GLY A 72 -8.71 6.27 -1.07
C GLY A 72 -7.81 6.60 -2.25
N PHE A 73 -7.59 7.89 -2.45
CA PHE A 73 -6.72 8.46 -3.48
C PHE A 73 -5.52 9.14 -2.85
N GLY A 74 -4.38 9.11 -3.58
CA GLY A 74 -3.20 9.88 -3.23
C GLY A 74 -2.34 9.23 -2.16
N GLU A 75 -1.51 10.04 -1.55
CA GLU A 75 -0.46 9.63 -0.64
C GLU A 75 -0.41 10.52 0.59
N GLU A 76 0.19 10.01 1.67
CA GLU A 76 0.38 10.74 2.92
C GLU A 76 1.86 10.85 3.28
N GLY A 77 2.22 11.99 3.88
CA GLY A 77 3.48 12.18 4.59
C GLY A 77 4.72 12.38 3.73
N THR A 78 4.57 12.62 2.44
CA THR A 78 5.64 12.95 1.51
C THR A 78 5.36 14.25 0.77
N LEU A 79 6.30 14.71 -0.07
CA LEU A 79 6.11 15.91 -0.90
C LEU A 79 4.92 15.76 -1.86
N GLU A 80 4.65 14.54 -2.31
CA GLU A 80 3.52 14.20 -3.17
C GLU A 80 2.17 14.54 -2.51
N THR A 81 2.11 14.59 -1.18
CA THR A 81 0.92 15.03 -0.45
C THR A 81 0.49 16.46 -0.84
N PHE A 82 1.43 17.35 -1.09
CA PHE A 82 1.10 18.69 -1.58
C PHE A 82 0.40 18.67 -2.93
N ASP A 83 0.83 17.80 -3.84
CA ASP A 83 0.21 17.67 -5.17
C ASP A 83 -1.24 17.21 -5.09
N VAL A 84 -1.59 16.39 -4.09
CA VAL A 84 -2.98 15.94 -3.85
C VAL A 84 -3.89 17.11 -3.45
N PHE A 85 -3.37 18.07 -2.69
CA PHE A 85 -4.12 19.24 -2.21
C PHE A 85 -4.03 20.46 -3.13
N CYS A 86 -3.14 20.44 -4.14
CA CYS A 86 -2.94 21.53 -5.08
C CYS A 86 -3.72 21.29 -6.37
N GLY A 87 -4.48 22.28 -6.78
CA GLY A 87 -5.10 22.31 -8.11
C GLY A 87 -4.07 22.71 -9.17
N LYS A 88 -4.17 22.11 -10.35
CA LYS A 88 -3.39 22.52 -11.54
C LYS A 88 -4.20 23.50 -12.37
N SER A 89 -3.56 24.59 -12.80
CA SER A 89 -4.14 25.52 -13.77
C SER A 89 -3.17 25.79 -14.92
N ILE A 90 -3.70 26.06 -16.08
CA ILE A 90 -2.92 26.42 -17.27
C ILE A 90 -3.28 27.84 -17.66
N VAL A 91 -2.27 28.67 -17.81
CA VAL A 91 -2.41 30.03 -18.37
C VAL A 91 -1.57 30.09 -19.64
N GLY A 92 -2.19 30.47 -20.74
CA GLY A 92 -1.52 30.56 -22.03
C GLY A 92 -1.93 31.82 -22.78
N VAL A 93 -1.05 32.28 -23.67
CA VAL A 93 -1.32 33.38 -24.61
C VAL A 93 -1.61 32.76 -25.98
N ALA A 94 -2.73 33.16 -26.60
CA ALA A 94 -3.11 32.66 -27.92
C ALA A 94 -2.04 33.01 -28.95
N GLY A 95 -1.70 32.05 -29.81
CA GLY A 95 -0.73 32.24 -30.91
C GLY A 95 0.75 32.16 -30.50
N LYS A 96 1.03 31.66 -29.27
CA LYS A 96 2.40 31.47 -28.79
C LYS A 96 2.65 30.06 -28.26
#